data_b0fcc88098b687e6d1ad7814e2a9e70f
#
_entry.id   b0fcc88098b687e6d1ad7814e2a9e70f
#
_cell.length_a   1.000
_cell.length_b   1.000
_cell.length_c   1.000
_cell.angle_alpha   90.00
_cell.angle_beta   90.00
_cell.angle_gamma   90.00
#
_symmetry.space_group_name_H-M   'P 1'
#
loop_
_entity.id
_entity.type
_entity.pdbx_description
1 polymer ?
#
loop_
_entity_poly.entity_id
_entity_poly.type
_entity_poly.pdbx_seq_one_letter_code
_entity_poly.pdbx_strand_id
1 'polypeptide(L)'
;MTAYRPPGDPGAGPAPAPGTAAVAYDAVVLAGGAARRLGGADKPGLRVGGRALLDRVLAAAAGANTTVVVADPRPTARPVVWAREDPPGGGPLAAFAAGLRHTTAEHVLVVSADLPFLDAAVVGRLLAELAAGPADAVLLTDAEGRDQPLVAAYRAGAVRRVLAGLSDERGGLAGLPLRRLTAALHLSRVPDAVASFDCDTWDDIATARARIREHGHVLDEWISAAKDELGIDLDVDITLLLDLARDAAHGVARPAAPLTTFLVGYAAGRAAGGPEAVAEAVRKAEALALRWAEEAAEPAPPGPATNTVPPGGDGTGARPDSQPDV
;
A
#
# COMPACT_ATOMS: atom_id res chain seq x y z
N MET A 1 -9.11 -39.54 -30.14
CA MET A 1 -8.21 -38.68 -29.39
C MET A 1 -8.66 -37.25 -29.58
N THR A 2 -9.45 -36.77 -28.66
CA THR A 2 -10.05 -35.42 -28.70
C THR A 2 -9.18 -34.52 -27.84
N ALA A 3 -8.59 -33.51 -28.46
CA ALA A 3 -7.67 -32.57 -27.79
C ALA A 3 -8.48 -31.71 -26.80
N TYR A 4 -8.02 -31.70 -25.54
CA TYR A 4 -8.50 -30.82 -24.47
C TYR A 4 -8.08 -29.38 -24.76
N ARG A 5 -9.05 -28.45 -24.83
CA ARG A 5 -8.87 -27.01 -24.91
C ARG A 5 -9.20 -26.42 -23.53
N PRO A 6 -8.25 -25.79 -22.84
CA PRO A 6 -8.56 -25.18 -21.55
C PRO A 6 -9.52 -23.98 -21.71
N PRO A 7 -10.38 -23.69 -20.74
CA PRO A 7 -11.23 -22.51 -20.75
C PRO A 7 -10.38 -21.25 -20.59
N GLY A 8 -10.73 -20.20 -21.35
CA GLY A 8 -10.05 -18.91 -21.35
C GLY A 8 -10.11 -18.23 -19.97
N ASP A 9 -9.03 -17.60 -19.63
CA ASP A 9 -8.81 -16.78 -18.43
C ASP A 9 -9.79 -15.57 -18.39
N PRO A 10 -10.65 -15.43 -17.38
CA PRO A 10 -11.52 -14.26 -17.23
C PRO A 10 -10.93 -13.24 -16.23
N GLY A 11 -9.75 -12.70 -16.50
CA GLY A 11 -9.06 -11.85 -15.51
C GLY A 11 -8.16 -10.73 -16.03
N ALA A 12 -8.06 -10.53 -17.33
CA ALA A 12 -7.40 -9.34 -17.85
C ALA A 12 -8.41 -8.19 -17.94
N GLY A 13 -8.48 -7.36 -16.90
CA GLY A 13 -9.07 -6.04 -17.00
C GLY A 13 -8.41 -5.27 -18.15
N PRO A 14 -9.11 -4.33 -18.82
CA PRO A 14 -8.54 -3.61 -19.95
C PRO A 14 -7.26 -2.88 -19.49
N ALA A 15 -6.16 -3.14 -20.21
CA ALA A 15 -4.93 -2.39 -20.05
C ALA A 15 -5.23 -0.87 -20.17
N PRO A 16 -4.62 -0.01 -19.37
CA PRO A 16 -4.82 1.43 -19.50
C PRO A 16 -4.43 1.84 -20.92
N ALA A 17 -5.32 2.61 -21.55
CA ALA A 17 -5.09 3.12 -22.90
C ALA A 17 -3.78 3.94 -22.93
N PRO A 18 -2.93 3.79 -23.94
CA PRO A 18 -1.69 4.56 -24.03
C PRO A 18 -2.02 6.04 -24.27
N GLY A 19 -1.59 6.92 -23.37
CA GLY A 19 -1.39 8.34 -23.70
C GLY A 19 -2.35 9.36 -23.10
N THR A 20 -2.87 9.22 -21.88
CA THR A 20 -3.34 10.40 -21.14
C THR A 20 -2.16 10.90 -20.30
N ALA A 21 -1.57 12.05 -20.69
CA ALA A 21 -0.57 12.72 -19.86
C ALA A 21 -1.17 12.88 -18.45
N ALA A 22 -0.43 12.48 -17.42
CA ALA A 22 -0.90 12.60 -16.05
C ALA A 22 -1.26 14.07 -15.78
N VAL A 23 -2.46 14.32 -15.25
CA VAL A 23 -2.93 15.67 -14.93
C VAL A 23 -2.04 16.23 -13.83
N ALA A 24 -1.37 17.35 -14.10
CA ALA A 24 -0.54 18.03 -13.10
C ALA A 24 -1.44 18.65 -12.02
N TYR A 25 -1.15 18.40 -10.74
CA TYR A 25 -1.94 18.90 -9.62
C TYR A 25 -1.09 19.14 -8.36
N ASP A 26 -1.60 19.95 -7.46
CA ASP A 26 -1.14 20.08 -6.09
C ASP A 26 -2.15 19.44 -5.13
N ALA A 27 -1.74 19.04 -3.94
CA ALA A 27 -2.62 18.46 -2.93
C ALA A 27 -2.68 19.33 -1.67
N VAL A 28 -3.87 19.49 -1.11
CA VAL A 28 -4.12 20.10 0.20
C VAL A 28 -4.76 19.04 1.10
N VAL A 29 -4.07 18.65 2.15
CA VAL A 29 -4.51 17.67 3.13
C VAL A 29 -4.91 18.40 4.40
N LEU A 30 -6.19 18.32 4.80
CA LEU A 30 -6.67 18.91 6.04
C LEU A 30 -6.50 17.90 7.17
N ALA A 31 -5.51 18.13 8.03
CA ALA A 31 -5.15 17.24 9.13
C ALA A 31 -5.40 17.88 10.52
N GLY A 32 -6.06 19.03 10.55
CA GLY A 32 -6.50 19.73 11.76
C GLY A 32 -7.89 19.27 12.20
N GLY A 33 -8.20 19.53 13.46
CA GLY A 33 -9.52 19.26 14.04
C GLY A 33 -9.40 18.74 15.47
N ALA A 34 -10.41 19.02 16.30
CA ALA A 34 -10.35 18.75 17.75
C ALA A 34 -10.53 17.27 18.12
N ALA A 35 -10.76 16.36 17.19
CA ALA A 35 -10.98 14.91 17.40
C ALA A 35 -11.82 14.56 18.63
N ARG A 36 -12.89 15.35 18.91
CA ARG A 36 -13.68 15.27 20.15
C ARG A 36 -14.30 13.90 20.38
N ARG A 37 -14.75 13.24 19.29
CA ARG A 37 -15.34 11.90 19.34
C ARG A 37 -14.33 10.79 19.61
N LEU A 38 -13.05 11.08 19.41
CA LEU A 38 -11.91 10.19 19.72
C LEU A 38 -11.25 10.56 21.06
N GLY A 39 -11.94 11.35 21.91
CA GLY A 39 -11.40 11.74 23.21
C GLY A 39 -10.20 12.68 23.14
N GLY A 40 -10.02 13.43 22.04
CA GLY A 40 -8.86 14.31 21.84
C GLY A 40 -7.61 13.59 21.36
N ALA A 41 -7.73 12.34 20.91
CA ALA A 41 -6.61 11.59 20.32
C ALA A 41 -6.05 12.31 19.08
N ASP A 42 -4.76 12.10 18.80
CA ASP A 42 -4.12 12.57 17.57
C ASP A 42 -4.63 11.78 16.35
N LYS A 43 -5.82 12.17 15.84
CA LYS A 43 -6.53 11.46 14.76
C LYS A 43 -5.65 11.18 13.53
N PRO A 44 -4.89 12.13 12.96
CA PRO A 44 -4.02 11.87 11.81
C PRO A 44 -2.90 10.85 12.08
N GLY A 45 -2.48 10.71 13.33
CA GLY A 45 -1.47 9.75 13.78
C GLY A 45 -2.00 8.35 14.11
N LEU A 46 -3.34 8.16 14.17
CA LEU A 46 -3.93 6.83 14.43
C LEU A 46 -3.58 5.86 13.31
N ARG A 47 -3.18 4.64 13.71
CA ARG A 47 -2.72 3.60 12.76
C ARG A 47 -3.86 2.66 12.35
N VAL A 48 -3.97 2.46 11.03
CA VAL A 48 -4.86 1.48 10.40
C VAL A 48 -3.98 0.65 9.44
N GLY A 49 -3.92 -0.67 9.61
CA GLY A 49 -3.03 -1.54 8.83
C GLY A 49 -1.54 -1.19 8.96
N GLY A 50 -1.11 -0.80 10.18
CA GLY A 50 0.30 -0.46 10.45
C GLY A 50 0.71 0.97 10.07
N ARG A 51 -0.03 1.69 9.22
CA ARG A 51 0.28 3.05 8.73
C ARG A 51 -0.60 4.10 9.40
N ALA A 52 -0.05 5.28 9.67
CA ALA A 52 -0.84 6.41 10.13
C ALA A 52 -1.87 6.84 9.07
N LEU A 53 -3.04 7.31 9.49
CA LEU A 53 -4.08 7.78 8.58
C LEU A 53 -3.55 8.89 7.65
N LEU A 54 -2.79 9.85 8.20
CA LEU A 54 -2.16 10.89 7.39
C LEU A 54 -1.22 10.30 6.32
N ASP A 55 -0.37 9.33 6.67
CA ASP A 55 0.58 8.74 5.72
C ASP A 55 -0.12 7.94 4.61
N ARG A 56 -1.30 7.35 4.88
CA ARG A 56 -2.13 6.73 3.85
C ARG A 56 -2.61 7.73 2.82
N VAL A 57 -3.15 8.85 3.28
CA VAL A 57 -3.62 9.94 2.41
C VAL A 57 -2.45 10.58 1.64
N LEU A 58 -1.29 10.75 2.29
CA LEU A 58 -0.08 11.24 1.63
C LEU A 58 0.40 10.28 0.52
N ALA A 59 0.30 8.97 0.73
CA ALA A 59 0.63 7.97 -0.30
C ALA A 59 -0.34 8.03 -1.49
N ALA A 60 -1.65 8.16 -1.24
CA ALA A 60 -2.65 8.35 -2.31
C ALA A 60 -2.39 9.58 -3.17
N ALA A 61 -1.88 10.66 -2.54
CA ALA A 61 -1.53 11.93 -3.20
C ALA A 61 -0.06 12.00 -3.66
N ALA A 62 0.64 10.86 -3.78
CA ALA A 62 2.08 10.85 -4.09
C ALA A 62 2.44 11.51 -5.44
N GLY A 63 1.52 11.52 -6.40
CA GLY A 63 1.69 12.17 -7.71
C GLY A 63 1.53 13.70 -7.71
N ALA A 64 1.26 14.35 -6.57
CA ALA A 64 1.13 15.81 -6.50
C ALA A 64 2.49 16.49 -6.65
N ASN A 65 2.53 17.62 -7.40
CA ASN A 65 3.74 18.45 -7.52
C ASN A 65 4.12 19.04 -6.16
N THR A 66 3.13 19.58 -5.44
CA THR A 66 3.28 20.07 -4.07
C THR A 66 2.20 19.45 -3.20
N THR A 67 2.57 18.92 -2.02
CA THR A 67 1.61 18.48 -1.01
C THR A 67 1.69 19.41 0.20
N VAL A 68 0.56 20.06 0.51
CA VAL A 68 0.42 20.95 1.65
C VAL A 68 -0.45 20.28 2.71
N VAL A 69 0.08 20.15 3.92
CA VAL A 69 -0.69 19.66 5.08
C VAL A 69 -1.05 20.82 5.99
N VAL A 70 -2.35 20.99 6.23
CA VAL A 70 -2.86 22.07 7.08
C VAL A 70 -3.09 21.52 8.49
N ALA A 71 -2.07 21.65 9.32
CA ALA A 71 -2.04 21.24 10.73
C ALA A 71 -0.72 21.72 11.38
N ASP A 72 -0.52 21.40 12.66
CA ASP A 72 0.79 21.51 13.31
C ASP A 72 1.76 20.47 12.71
N PRO A 73 3.04 20.87 12.46
CA PRO A 73 4.05 19.97 11.93
C PRO A 73 4.24 18.70 12.77
N ARG A 74 4.42 17.57 12.08
CA ARG A 74 4.71 16.25 12.67
C ARG A 74 5.58 15.43 11.71
N PRO A 75 6.20 14.34 12.18
CA PRO A 75 6.85 13.38 11.28
C PRO A 75 5.85 12.82 10.27
N THR A 76 6.26 12.70 9.00
CA THR A 76 5.50 12.12 7.90
C THR A 76 6.41 11.22 7.07
N ALA A 77 5.85 10.21 6.42
CA ALA A 77 6.58 9.26 5.58
C ALA A 77 7.22 9.93 4.34
N ARG A 78 6.77 11.13 3.96
CA ARG A 78 7.31 11.90 2.83
C ARG A 78 7.36 13.39 3.15
N PRO A 79 8.23 14.17 2.49
CA PRO A 79 8.28 15.63 2.68
C PRO A 79 6.97 16.30 2.27
N VAL A 80 6.53 17.28 3.07
CA VAL A 80 5.34 18.10 2.83
C VAL A 80 5.58 19.56 3.20
N VAL A 81 4.75 20.45 2.66
CA VAL A 81 4.68 21.85 3.09
C VAL A 81 3.64 21.95 4.21
N TRP A 82 4.02 22.53 5.35
CA TRP A 82 3.10 22.74 6.45
C TRP A 82 2.45 24.12 6.35
N ALA A 83 1.12 24.16 6.52
CA ALA A 83 0.35 25.37 6.59
C ALA A 83 -0.55 25.38 7.82
N ARG A 84 -1.04 26.54 8.21
CA ARG A 84 -2.00 26.72 9.29
C ARG A 84 -2.99 27.78 8.95
N GLU A 85 -4.24 27.57 9.32
CA GLU A 85 -5.28 28.60 9.18
C GLU A 85 -5.10 29.70 10.24
N ASP A 86 -5.49 30.91 9.87
CA ASP A 86 -5.50 32.08 10.74
C ASP A 86 -6.90 32.71 10.70
N PRO A 87 -7.60 32.82 11.87
CA PRO A 87 -7.19 32.33 13.19
C PRO A 87 -7.20 30.79 13.28
N PRO A 88 -6.40 30.18 14.20
CA PRO A 88 -6.44 28.75 14.44
C PRO A 88 -7.83 28.28 14.85
N GLY A 89 -8.28 27.12 14.33
CA GLY A 89 -9.62 26.61 14.56
C GLY A 89 -10.71 27.32 13.72
N GLY A 90 -10.31 28.03 12.67
CA GLY A 90 -11.22 28.75 11.74
C GLY A 90 -12.13 27.83 10.92
N GLY A 91 -11.97 26.51 11.04
CA GLY A 91 -12.78 25.50 10.37
C GLY A 91 -12.28 25.10 8.97
N PRO A 92 -12.94 24.11 8.34
CA PRO A 92 -12.41 23.48 7.14
C PRO A 92 -12.28 24.43 5.96
N LEU A 93 -13.14 25.44 5.81
CA LEU A 93 -13.02 26.42 4.73
C LEU A 93 -11.80 27.33 4.89
N ALA A 94 -11.54 27.79 6.12
CA ALA A 94 -10.36 28.59 6.43
C ALA A 94 -9.07 27.78 6.27
N ALA A 95 -9.08 26.50 6.70
CA ALA A 95 -7.98 25.59 6.53
C ALA A 95 -7.70 25.30 5.05
N PHE A 96 -8.74 25.07 4.23
CA PHE A 96 -8.57 24.92 2.79
C PHE A 96 -7.95 26.17 2.15
N ALA A 97 -8.46 27.35 2.48
CA ALA A 97 -7.90 28.61 1.99
C ALA A 97 -6.43 28.80 2.41
N ALA A 98 -6.06 28.37 3.61
CA ALA A 98 -4.67 28.42 4.09
C ALA A 98 -3.76 27.52 3.26
N GLY A 99 -4.18 26.27 3.01
CA GLY A 99 -3.44 25.33 2.17
C GLY A 99 -3.31 25.82 0.72
N LEU A 100 -4.39 26.34 0.15
CA LEU A 100 -4.45 26.79 -1.24
C LEU A 100 -3.47 27.93 -1.56
N ARG A 101 -3.05 28.73 -0.55
CA ARG A 101 -2.02 29.78 -0.72
C ARG A 101 -0.66 29.24 -1.10
N HIS A 102 -0.37 27.99 -0.81
CA HIS A 102 0.90 27.31 -1.10
C HIS A 102 0.84 26.47 -2.39
N THR A 103 -0.26 26.54 -3.15
CA THR A 103 -0.44 25.78 -4.40
C THR A 103 -0.31 26.69 -5.62
N THR A 104 0.23 26.14 -6.70
CA THR A 104 0.43 26.84 -7.98
C THR A 104 -0.21 26.14 -9.16
N ALA A 105 -0.51 24.84 -9.06
CA ALA A 105 -1.13 24.08 -10.12
C ALA A 105 -2.57 24.57 -10.43
N GLU A 106 -3.02 24.32 -11.64
CA GLU A 106 -4.40 24.61 -12.07
C GLU A 106 -5.42 23.74 -11.32
N HIS A 107 -5.06 22.48 -11.06
CA HIS A 107 -5.89 21.52 -10.35
C HIS A 107 -5.35 21.30 -8.93
N VAL A 108 -6.25 21.24 -7.97
CA VAL A 108 -5.92 20.98 -6.57
C VAL A 108 -6.80 19.86 -6.03
N LEU A 109 -6.14 18.79 -5.57
CA LEU A 109 -6.79 17.74 -4.77
C LEU A 109 -6.95 18.26 -3.34
N VAL A 110 -8.15 18.16 -2.77
CA VAL A 110 -8.42 18.49 -1.37
C VAL A 110 -8.95 17.27 -0.67
N VAL A 111 -8.27 16.84 0.40
CA VAL A 111 -8.64 15.64 1.14
C VAL A 111 -8.50 15.86 2.64
N SER A 112 -9.32 15.16 3.43
CA SER A 112 -9.12 15.05 4.87
C SER A 112 -8.09 13.96 5.18
N ALA A 113 -7.43 14.07 6.35
CA ALA A 113 -6.34 13.16 6.75
C ALA A 113 -6.83 11.84 7.36
N ASP A 114 -8.11 11.54 7.31
CA ASP A 114 -8.76 10.42 8.03
C ASP A 114 -9.43 9.39 7.10
N LEU A 115 -8.99 9.35 5.85
CA LEU A 115 -9.52 8.49 4.78
C LEU A 115 -8.64 7.24 4.61
N PRO A 116 -8.95 6.12 5.28
CA PRO A 116 -8.09 4.94 5.30
C PRO A 116 -8.01 4.18 3.98
N PHE A 117 -9.00 4.37 3.09
CA PHE A 117 -9.14 3.64 1.82
C PHE A 117 -8.98 4.50 0.57
N LEU A 118 -8.58 5.76 0.73
CA LEU A 118 -8.21 6.60 -0.40
C LEU A 118 -6.93 6.05 -1.05
N ASP A 119 -6.94 5.90 -2.37
CA ASP A 119 -5.80 5.43 -3.16
C ASP A 119 -5.50 6.33 -4.36
N ALA A 120 -4.37 6.08 -5.03
CA ALA A 120 -3.95 6.84 -6.20
C ALA A 120 -4.87 6.67 -7.41
N ALA A 121 -5.58 5.54 -7.53
CA ALA A 121 -6.52 5.31 -8.63
C ALA A 121 -7.76 6.18 -8.49
N VAL A 122 -8.28 6.35 -7.27
CA VAL A 122 -9.37 7.27 -6.95
C VAL A 122 -8.96 8.72 -7.24
N VAL A 123 -7.78 9.13 -6.79
CA VAL A 123 -7.23 10.47 -7.08
C VAL A 123 -7.11 10.69 -8.58
N GLY A 124 -6.57 9.71 -9.32
CA GLY A 124 -6.48 9.78 -10.78
C GLY A 124 -7.84 9.93 -11.46
N ARG A 125 -8.87 9.21 -11.02
CA ARG A 125 -10.23 9.33 -11.55
C ARG A 125 -10.82 10.72 -11.33
N LEU A 126 -10.71 11.30 -10.13
CA LEU A 126 -11.20 12.64 -9.83
C LEU A 126 -10.54 13.70 -10.70
N LEU A 127 -9.22 13.63 -10.87
CA LEU A 127 -8.45 14.56 -11.69
C LEU A 127 -8.77 14.42 -13.19
N ALA A 128 -8.88 13.19 -13.68
CA ALA A 128 -9.25 12.93 -15.08
C ALA A 128 -10.64 13.45 -15.42
N GLU A 129 -11.62 13.21 -14.55
CA GLU A 129 -12.99 13.73 -14.72
C GLU A 129 -13.01 15.27 -14.69
N LEU A 130 -12.26 15.89 -13.77
CA LEU A 130 -12.14 17.34 -13.69
C LEU A 130 -11.49 17.94 -14.95
N ALA A 131 -10.43 17.31 -15.45
CA ALA A 131 -9.72 17.79 -16.65
C ALA A 131 -10.57 17.65 -17.91
N ALA A 132 -11.36 16.59 -18.04
CA ALA A 132 -12.17 16.31 -19.22
C ALA A 132 -13.47 17.12 -19.25
N GLY A 133 -14.01 17.53 -18.10
CA GLY A 133 -15.32 18.15 -17.98
C GLY A 133 -15.29 19.68 -17.79
N PRO A 134 -16.44 20.35 -17.87
CA PRO A 134 -16.58 21.77 -17.61
C PRO A 134 -16.73 22.12 -16.13
N ALA A 135 -16.76 21.14 -15.21
CA ALA A 135 -16.99 21.36 -13.80
C ALA A 135 -15.86 22.17 -13.14
N ASP A 136 -16.20 22.97 -12.12
CA ASP A 136 -15.23 23.65 -11.27
C ASP A 136 -14.64 22.72 -10.20
N ALA A 137 -15.39 21.64 -9.85
CA ALA A 137 -14.96 20.61 -8.92
C ALA A 137 -15.61 19.26 -9.22
N VAL A 138 -14.89 18.20 -8.91
CA VAL A 138 -15.36 16.80 -8.91
C VAL A 138 -15.18 16.26 -7.50
N LEU A 139 -16.29 15.83 -6.86
CA LEU A 139 -16.29 15.32 -5.50
C LEU A 139 -16.71 13.86 -5.48
N LEU A 140 -16.23 13.11 -4.48
CA LEU A 140 -16.84 11.83 -4.16
C LEU A 140 -18.21 12.02 -3.49
N THR A 141 -19.08 11.01 -3.65
CA THR A 141 -20.27 10.86 -2.83
C THR A 141 -20.19 9.57 -2.03
N ASP A 142 -20.68 9.61 -0.79
CA ASP A 142 -20.76 8.45 0.09
C ASP A 142 -21.88 7.46 -0.31
N ALA A 143 -22.08 6.40 0.48
CA ALA A 143 -23.10 5.38 0.24
C ALA A 143 -24.53 5.94 0.25
N GLU A 144 -24.78 7.03 0.95
CA GLU A 144 -26.07 7.73 1.03
C GLU A 144 -26.20 8.83 -0.02
N GLY A 145 -25.21 8.99 -0.92
CA GLY A 145 -25.20 9.99 -1.97
C GLY A 145 -24.89 11.41 -1.50
N ARG A 146 -24.33 11.57 -0.29
CA ARG A 146 -23.95 12.89 0.24
C ARG A 146 -22.60 13.32 -0.32
N ASP A 147 -22.51 14.58 -0.73
CA ASP A 147 -21.29 15.19 -1.23
C ASP A 147 -20.18 15.17 -0.18
N GLN A 148 -18.97 14.75 -0.59
CA GLN A 148 -17.75 14.70 0.22
C GLN A 148 -16.75 15.78 -0.24
N PRO A 149 -16.92 17.05 0.13
CA PRO A 149 -16.09 18.14 -0.38
C PRO A 149 -14.64 18.12 0.12
N LEU A 150 -14.32 17.25 1.07
CA LEU A 150 -12.96 16.95 1.51
C LEU A 150 -12.42 15.64 0.94
N VAL A 151 -13.00 15.17 -0.17
CA VAL A 151 -12.45 14.13 -1.05
C VAL A 151 -12.79 14.56 -2.48
N ALA A 152 -12.07 15.57 -2.98
CA ALA A 152 -12.45 16.24 -4.20
C ALA A 152 -11.26 16.86 -4.94
N ALA A 153 -11.36 16.91 -6.26
CA ALA A 153 -10.48 17.70 -7.13
C ALA A 153 -11.15 19.00 -7.53
N TYR A 154 -10.43 20.10 -7.49
CA TYR A 154 -10.93 21.44 -7.74
C TYR A 154 -10.09 22.17 -8.79
N ARG A 155 -10.73 23.05 -9.60
CA ARG A 155 -10.02 24.08 -10.36
C ARG A 155 -9.61 25.21 -9.40
N ALA A 156 -8.31 25.36 -9.16
CA ALA A 156 -7.78 26.31 -8.19
C ALA A 156 -8.27 27.76 -8.45
N GLY A 157 -8.35 28.20 -9.71
CA GLY A 157 -8.84 29.52 -10.09
C GLY A 157 -10.29 29.76 -9.68
N ALA A 158 -11.19 28.77 -9.86
CA ALA A 158 -12.58 28.87 -9.46
C ALA A 158 -12.71 28.99 -7.93
N VAL A 159 -11.98 28.12 -7.19
CA VAL A 159 -11.99 28.17 -5.73
C VAL A 159 -11.47 29.50 -5.21
N ARG A 160 -10.33 30.01 -5.73
CA ARG A 160 -9.78 31.30 -5.31
C ARG A 160 -10.76 32.44 -5.49
N ARG A 161 -11.50 32.48 -6.61
CA ARG A 161 -12.53 33.51 -6.83
C ARG A 161 -13.66 33.46 -5.82
N VAL A 162 -14.18 32.24 -5.54
CA VAL A 162 -15.27 32.06 -4.58
C VAL A 162 -14.81 32.41 -3.16
N LEU A 163 -13.62 31.96 -2.76
CA LEU A 163 -13.06 32.29 -1.43
C LEU A 163 -12.83 33.77 -1.24
N ALA A 164 -12.36 34.50 -2.26
CA ALA A 164 -12.21 35.97 -2.22
C ALA A 164 -13.56 36.65 -1.99
N GLY A 165 -14.58 36.29 -2.78
CA GLY A 165 -15.93 36.85 -2.61
C GLY A 165 -16.52 36.58 -1.22
N LEU A 166 -16.40 35.33 -0.72
CA LEU A 166 -16.88 34.97 0.63
C LEU A 166 -16.13 35.72 1.74
N SER A 167 -14.84 35.96 1.55
CA SER A 167 -14.04 36.73 2.50
C SER A 167 -14.44 38.19 2.55
N ASP A 168 -14.67 38.81 1.37
CA ASP A 168 -15.08 40.20 1.27
C ASP A 168 -16.50 40.44 1.85
N GLU A 169 -17.43 39.51 1.60
CA GLU A 169 -18.81 39.59 2.11
C GLU A 169 -18.90 39.46 3.63
N ARG A 170 -17.99 38.68 4.26
CA ARG A 170 -18.10 38.25 5.65
C ARG A 170 -17.00 38.79 6.56
N GLY A 171 -16.02 39.50 6.01
CA GLY A 171 -14.86 39.98 6.76
C GLY A 171 -13.89 38.87 7.14
N GLY A 172 -13.92 37.71 6.40
CA GLY A 172 -13.07 36.58 6.59
C GLY A 172 -13.76 35.25 6.36
N LEU A 173 -13.01 34.14 6.43
CA LEU A 173 -13.49 32.79 6.15
C LEU A 173 -13.72 31.93 7.42
N ALA A 174 -13.29 32.41 8.59
CA ALA A 174 -13.38 31.67 9.83
C ALA A 174 -14.84 31.36 10.22
N GLY A 175 -15.10 30.11 10.60
CA GLY A 175 -16.45 29.65 10.99
C GLY A 175 -17.42 29.42 9.82
N LEU A 176 -17.04 29.74 8.58
CA LEU A 176 -17.88 29.49 7.43
C LEU A 176 -17.88 27.97 7.09
N PRO A 177 -19.07 27.40 6.85
CA PRO A 177 -19.16 25.99 6.49
C PRO A 177 -18.74 25.78 5.01
N LEU A 178 -18.10 24.64 4.74
CA LEU A 178 -17.57 24.27 3.43
C LEU A 178 -18.65 24.27 2.31
N ARG A 179 -19.92 24.00 2.68
CA ARG A 179 -21.05 24.07 1.75
C ARG A 179 -21.25 25.44 1.09
N ARG A 180 -20.69 26.52 1.67
CA ARG A 180 -20.72 27.85 1.02
C ARG A 180 -19.84 27.87 -0.22
N LEU A 181 -18.70 27.18 -0.19
CA LEU A 181 -17.85 27.04 -1.37
C LEU A 181 -18.53 26.16 -2.42
N THR A 182 -19.00 24.98 -2.04
CA THR A 182 -19.57 24.02 -2.99
C THR A 182 -20.87 24.55 -3.65
N ALA A 183 -21.67 25.33 -2.93
CA ALA A 183 -22.88 25.95 -3.48
C ALA A 183 -22.61 27.02 -4.57
N ALA A 184 -21.39 27.56 -4.63
CA ALA A 184 -20.99 28.57 -5.60
C ALA A 184 -20.18 28.02 -6.80
N LEU A 185 -19.99 26.69 -6.84
CA LEU A 185 -19.21 26.00 -7.88
C LEU A 185 -20.10 25.07 -8.72
N HIS A 186 -19.73 24.88 -9.97
CA HIS A 186 -20.31 23.84 -10.81
C HIS A 186 -19.66 22.51 -10.50
N LEU A 187 -20.47 21.55 -9.99
CA LEU A 187 -19.99 20.28 -9.42
C LEU A 187 -20.28 19.09 -10.33
N SER A 188 -19.30 18.21 -10.51
CA SER A 188 -19.49 16.81 -10.92
C SER A 188 -19.33 15.88 -9.72
N ARG A 189 -19.93 14.67 -9.77
CA ARG A 189 -19.98 13.73 -8.66
C ARG A 189 -19.57 12.34 -9.10
N VAL A 190 -18.71 11.70 -8.31
CA VAL A 190 -18.26 10.33 -8.52
C VAL A 190 -18.64 9.50 -7.30
N PRO A 191 -19.54 8.52 -7.42
CA PRO A 191 -19.88 7.65 -6.28
C PRO A 191 -18.71 6.74 -5.92
N ASP A 192 -18.29 6.77 -4.64
CA ASP A 192 -17.32 5.82 -4.10
C ASP A 192 -17.45 5.74 -2.57
N ALA A 193 -18.25 4.80 -2.11
CA ALA A 193 -18.53 4.58 -0.68
C ALA A 193 -17.33 4.06 0.12
N VAL A 194 -16.32 3.49 -0.57
CA VAL A 194 -15.12 2.95 0.08
C VAL A 194 -14.10 4.05 0.30
N ALA A 195 -13.76 4.79 -0.76
CA ALA A 195 -12.78 5.86 -0.68
C ALA A 195 -13.26 7.08 0.11
N SER A 196 -14.59 7.28 0.21
CA SER A 196 -15.20 8.35 1.02
C SER A 196 -15.39 8.00 2.50
N PHE A 197 -15.09 6.75 2.90
CA PHE A 197 -15.20 6.34 4.30
C PHE A 197 -14.16 7.06 5.16
N ASP A 198 -14.61 7.79 6.17
CA ASP A 198 -13.77 8.51 7.13
C ASP A 198 -13.77 7.83 8.51
N CYS A 199 -12.73 8.08 9.30
CA CYS A 199 -12.54 7.51 10.62
C CYS A 199 -12.84 8.53 11.71
N ASP A 200 -14.10 8.84 11.98
CA ASP A 200 -14.51 9.84 12.97
C ASP A 200 -14.62 9.31 14.41
N THR A 201 -14.85 8.01 14.56
CA THR A 201 -15.04 7.33 15.85
C THR A 201 -14.08 6.15 16.02
N TRP A 202 -13.97 5.62 17.24
CA TRP A 202 -13.22 4.38 17.48
C TRP A 202 -13.83 3.16 16.76
N ASP A 203 -15.15 3.15 16.55
CA ASP A 203 -15.83 2.11 15.79
C ASP A 203 -15.48 2.17 14.30
N ASP A 204 -15.32 3.37 13.74
CA ASP A 204 -14.83 3.55 12.35
C ASP A 204 -13.40 3.04 12.22
N ILE A 205 -12.52 3.35 13.19
CA ILE A 205 -11.15 2.82 13.22
C ILE A 205 -11.15 1.29 13.29
N ALA A 206 -12.01 0.71 14.16
CA ALA A 206 -12.12 -0.75 14.25
C ALA A 206 -12.65 -1.37 12.96
N THR A 207 -13.64 -0.74 12.34
CA THR A 207 -14.20 -1.14 11.03
C THR A 207 -13.16 -1.07 9.93
N ALA A 208 -12.37 0.02 9.85
CA ALA A 208 -11.29 0.15 8.88
C ALA A 208 -10.24 -0.97 9.03
N ARG A 209 -9.84 -1.26 10.29
CA ARG A 209 -8.91 -2.35 10.59
C ARG A 209 -9.45 -3.73 10.21
N ALA A 210 -10.76 -3.96 10.44
CA ALA A 210 -11.42 -5.22 10.06
C ALA A 210 -11.48 -5.38 8.55
N ARG A 211 -11.89 -4.35 7.80
CA ARG A 211 -11.94 -4.38 6.33
C ARG A 211 -10.60 -4.73 5.69
N ILE A 212 -9.49 -4.17 6.18
CA ILE A 212 -8.15 -4.53 5.68
C ILE A 212 -7.87 -6.02 5.87
N ARG A 213 -8.27 -6.60 7.03
CA ARG A 213 -8.06 -8.03 7.30
C ARG A 213 -8.94 -8.95 6.44
N GLU A 214 -10.18 -8.54 6.16
CA GLU A 214 -11.17 -9.36 5.45
C GLU A 214 -10.97 -9.40 3.93
N HIS A 215 -10.48 -8.31 3.33
CA HIS A 215 -10.38 -8.17 1.86
C HIS A 215 -9.08 -8.70 1.26
N GLY A 216 -8.29 -9.49 2.00
CA GLY A 216 -7.08 -10.14 1.47
C GLY A 216 -5.89 -9.21 1.21
N HIS A 217 -6.01 -7.92 1.45
CA HIS A 217 -4.94 -6.91 1.27
C HIS A 217 -3.95 -6.83 2.45
N VAL A 218 -4.02 -7.78 3.39
CA VAL A 218 -3.14 -7.77 4.59
C VAL A 218 -1.67 -7.78 4.19
N LEU A 219 -1.31 -8.56 3.17
CA LEU A 219 0.07 -8.65 2.71
C LEU A 219 0.54 -7.35 2.05
N ASP A 220 -0.28 -6.77 1.18
CA ASP A 220 0.03 -5.50 0.48
C ASP A 220 0.18 -4.37 1.49
N GLU A 221 -0.73 -4.30 2.46
CA GLU A 221 -0.69 -3.32 3.54
C GLU A 221 0.53 -3.50 4.44
N TRP A 222 0.87 -4.76 4.79
CA TRP A 222 2.06 -5.07 5.56
C TRP A 222 3.34 -4.66 4.82
N ILE A 223 3.45 -5.00 3.52
CA ILE A 223 4.60 -4.64 2.69
C ILE A 223 4.73 -3.13 2.58
N SER A 224 3.62 -2.42 2.38
CA SER A 224 3.61 -0.96 2.33
C SER A 224 4.08 -0.34 3.66
N ALA A 225 3.56 -0.83 4.79
CA ALA A 225 3.98 -0.37 6.11
C ALA A 225 5.46 -0.68 6.40
N ALA A 226 5.95 -1.85 5.97
CA ALA A 226 7.35 -2.23 6.12
C ALA A 226 8.28 -1.36 5.25
N LYS A 227 7.88 -1.03 4.02
CA LYS A 227 8.63 -0.10 3.15
C LYS A 227 8.75 1.28 3.81
N ASP A 228 7.66 1.81 4.37
CA ASP A 228 7.66 3.11 5.06
C ASP A 228 8.57 3.09 6.30
N GLU A 229 8.49 2.06 7.13
CA GLU A 229 9.30 1.93 8.35
C GLU A 229 10.80 1.77 8.06
N LEU A 230 11.13 1.07 6.96
CA LEU A 230 12.51 0.84 6.52
C LEU A 230 13.05 1.98 5.64
N GLY A 231 12.23 2.95 5.24
CA GLY A 231 12.61 4.04 4.33
C GLY A 231 12.97 3.54 2.94
N ILE A 232 12.30 2.49 2.45
CA ILE A 232 12.55 1.85 1.16
C ILE A 232 11.42 2.21 0.18
N ASP A 233 11.80 2.83 -0.94
CA ASP A 233 10.91 3.03 -2.10
C ASP A 233 11.33 2.07 -3.21
N LEU A 234 10.89 0.82 -3.11
CA LEU A 234 11.21 -0.25 -4.05
C LEU A 234 9.94 -0.99 -4.46
N ASP A 235 9.62 -0.93 -5.74
CA ASP A 235 8.56 -1.76 -6.32
C ASP A 235 9.15 -3.10 -6.76
N VAL A 236 8.63 -4.20 -6.19
CA VAL A 236 9.08 -5.56 -6.49
C VAL A 236 7.90 -6.46 -6.80
N ASP A 237 8.10 -7.42 -7.66
CA ASP A 237 7.13 -8.48 -7.91
C ASP A 237 7.06 -9.41 -6.69
N ILE A 238 5.98 -9.25 -5.92
CA ILE A 238 5.71 -10.05 -4.71
C ILE A 238 5.54 -11.52 -5.06
N THR A 239 4.88 -11.82 -6.19
CA THR A 239 4.64 -13.19 -6.64
C THR A 239 5.96 -13.91 -6.89
N LEU A 240 6.89 -13.26 -7.57
CA LEU A 240 8.23 -13.78 -7.85
C LEU A 240 8.99 -14.13 -6.55
N LEU A 241 8.91 -13.26 -5.54
CA LEU A 241 9.57 -13.52 -4.24
C LEU A 241 8.90 -14.65 -3.45
N LEU A 242 7.57 -14.77 -3.52
CA LEU A 242 6.84 -15.86 -2.86
C LEU A 242 7.09 -17.20 -3.54
N ASP A 243 7.19 -17.23 -4.86
CA ASP A 243 7.54 -18.42 -5.63
C ASP A 243 8.95 -18.91 -5.28
N LEU A 244 9.95 -18.01 -5.26
CA LEU A 244 11.29 -18.33 -4.78
C LEU A 244 11.30 -18.90 -3.35
N ALA A 245 10.54 -18.27 -2.44
CA ALA A 245 10.43 -18.72 -1.06
C ALA A 245 9.86 -20.15 -0.97
N ARG A 246 8.82 -20.44 -1.77
CA ARG A 246 8.23 -21.79 -1.88
C ARG A 246 9.25 -22.79 -2.41
N ASP A 247 9.95 -22.45 -3.48
CA ASP A 247 10.88 -23.37 -4.14
C ASP A 247 12.10 -23.67 -3.25
N ALA A 248 12.63 -22.66 -2.55
CA ALA A 248 13.67 -22.86 -1.53
C ALA A 248 13.18 -23.74 -0.36
N ALA A 249 11.93 -23.54 0.09
CA ALA A 249 11.38 -24.34 1.18
C ALA A 249 11.18 -25.82 0.81
N HIS A 250 10.78 -26.11 -0.44
CA HIS A 250 10.52 -27.46 -0.93
C HIS A 250 11.77 -28.15 -1.44
N GLY A 251 12.60 -27.45 -2.23
CA GLY A 251 13.79 -28.01 -2.86
C GLY A 251 14.97 -28.18 -1.91
N VAL A 252 15.05 -27.38 -0.84
CA VAL A 252 16.17 -27.42 0.12
C VAL A 252 15.68 -27.80 1.51
N ALA A 253 15.02 -26.88 2.21
CA ALA A 253 14.41 -27.08 3.53
C ALA A 253 13.54 -25.87 3.90
N ARG A 254 12.50 -26.04 4.74
CA ARG A 254 11.63 -24.94 5.18
C ARG A 254 12.35 -23.68 5.67
N PRO A 255 13.44 -23.77 6.48
CA PRO A 255 14.18 -22.57 6.90
C PRO A 255 14.93 -21.85 5.78
N ALA A 256 15.12 -22.47 4.62
CA ALA A 256 15.79 -21.83 3.48
C ALA A 256 14.99 -20.67 2.90
N ALA A 257 13.64 -20.70 2.95
CA ALA A 257 12.79 -19.66 2.40
C ALA A 257 13.15 -18.24 2.90
N PRO A 258 13.06 -17.92 4.21
CA PRO A 258 13.39 -16.58 4.70
C PRO A 258 14.87 -16.21 4.49
N LEU A 259 15.78 -17.17 4.56
CA LEU A 259 17.21 -16.92 4.36
C LEU A 259 17.52 -16.58 2.91
N THR A 260 16.95 -17.32 1.96
CA THR A 260 17.15 -17.07 0.52
C THR A 260 16.59 -15.72 0.10
N THR A 261 15.37 -15.35 0.55
CA THR A 261 14.78 -14.06 0.24
C THR A 261 15.59 -12.89 0.83
N PHE A 262 16.11 -13.05 2.06
CA PHE A 262 17.02 -12.06 2.65
C PHE A 262 18.31 -11.91 1.81
N LEU A 263 18.95 -13.01 1.42
CA LEU A 263 20.18 -12.98 0.61
C LEU A 263 19.95 -12.36 -0.76
N VAL A 264 18.82 -12.62 -1.39
CA VAL A 264 18.40 -11.98 -2.65
C VAL A 264 18.28 -10.47 -2.48
N GLY A 265 17.55 -10.01 -1.44
CA GLY A 265 17.41 -8.59 -1.15
C GLY A 265 18.76 -7.91 -0.87
N TYR A 266 19.64 -8.57 -0.10
CA TYR A 266 20.97 -8.06 0.19
C TYR A 266 21.86 -7.98 -1.07
N ALA A 267 21.82 -9.02 -1.93
CA ALA A 267 22.58 -9.05 -3.19
C ALA A 267 22.10 -7.95 -4.16
N ALA A 268 20.79 -7.79 -4.30
CA ALA A 268 20.20 -6.74 -5.13
C ALA A 268 20.59 -5.34 -4.62
N GLY A 269 20.54 -5.09 -3.32
CA GLY A 269 20.96 -3.82 -2.74
C GLY A 269 22.44 -3.49 -2.99
N ARG A 270 23.31 -4.50 -2.99
CA ARG A 270 24.74 -4.34 -3.35
C ARG A 270 24.98 -4.09 -4.84
N ALA A 271 24.07 -4.53 -5.70
CA ALA A 271 24.17 -4.37 -7.17
C ALA A 271 23.47 -3.07 -7.67
N ALA A 272 23.52 -1.99 -6.88
CA ALA A 272 22.87 -0.69 -7.11
C ALA A 272 21.34 -0.66 -6.92
N GLY A 273 20.72 -1.75 -6.46
CA GLY A 273 19.28 -1.81 -6.14
C GLY A 273 18.36 -1.82 -7.36
N GLY A 274 17.06 -1.66 -7.10
CA GLY A 274 16.02 -1.59 -8.11
C GLY A 274 15.35 -2.95 -8.42
N PRO A 275 14.17 -2.91 -9.09
CA PRO A 275 13.38 -4.11 -9.38
C PRO A 275 14.12 -5.13 -10.24
N GLU A 276 14.92 -4.66 -11.22
CA GLU A 276 15.69 -5.52 -12.12
C GLU A 276 16.80 -6.28 -11.39
N ALA A 277 17.49 -5.63 -10.44
CA ALA A 277 18.53 -6.28 -9.64
C ALA A 277 17.92 -7.37 -8.72
N VAL A 278 16.72 -7.13 -8.17
CA VAL A 278 15.97 -8.13 -7.42
C VAL A 278 15.59 -9.31 -8.31
N ALA A 279 14.98 -9.07 -9.47
CA ALA A 279 14.57 -10.12 -10.40
C ALA A 279 15.77 -10.97 -10.89
N GLU A 280 16.93 -10.36 -11.14
CA GLU A 280 18.15 -11.08 -11.50
C GLU A 280 18.67 -11.96 -10.35
N ALA A 281 18.66 -11.44 -9.12
CA ALA A 281 19.09 -12.21 -7.96
C ALA A 281 18.12 -13.37 -7.66
N VAL A 282 16.81 -13.16 -7.86
CA VAL A 282 15.80 -14.23 -7.76
C VAL A 282 16.07 -15.34 -8.76
N ARG A 283 16.24 -15.03 -10.06
CA ARG A 283 16.53 -16.06 -11.09
C ARG A 283 17.75 -16.90 -10.75
N LYS A 284 18.80 -16.29 -10.19
CA LYS A 284 20.02 -17.03 -9.75
C LYS A 284 19.73 -17.97 -8.59
N ALA A 285 18.94 -17.52 -7.62
CA ALA A 285 18.57 -18.33 -6.45
C ALA A 285 17.62 -19.48 -6.82
N GLU A 286 16.65 -19.25 -7.70
CA GLU A 286 15.76 -20.28 -8.25
C GLU A 286 16.54 -21.37 -9.00
N ALA A 287 17.44 -20.96 -9.89
CA ALA A 287 18.29 -21.91 -10.60
C ALA A 287 19.17 -22.78 -9.66
N LEU A 288 19.59 -22.21 -8.52
CA LEU A 288 20.31 -22.98 -7.51
C LEU A 288 19.38 -23.96 -6.77
N ALA A 289 18.17 -23.50 -6.37
CA ALA A 289 17.21 -24.34 -5.65
C ALA A 289 16.75 -25.55 -6.50
N LEU A 290 16.57 -25.36 -7.81
CA LEU A 290 16.23 -26.43 -8.75
C LEU A 290 17.37 -27.47 -8.85
N ARG A 291 18.61 -27.03 -9.05
CA ARG A 291 19.76 -27.96 -9.08
C ARG A 291 19.90 -28.74 -7.78
N TRP A 292 19.69 -28.09 -6.63
CA TRP A 292 19.73 -28.75 -5.33
C TRP A 292 18.66 -29.83 -5.17
N ALA A 293 17.45 -29.54 -5.66
CA ALA A 293 16.36 -30.50 -5.67
C ALA A 293 16.64 -31.71 -6.60
N GLU A 294 17.24 -31.47 -7.76
CA GLU A 294 17.66 -32.51 -8.71
C GLU A 294 18.72 -33.43 -8.08
N GLU A 295 19.76 -32.85 -7.46
CA GLU A 295 20.82 -33.61 -6.76
C GLU A 295 20.24 -34.48 -5.62
N ALA A 296 19.25 -33.95 -4.87
CA ALA A 296 18.59 -34.69 -3.81
C ALA A 296 17.69 -35.85 -4.30
N ALA A 297 17.23 -35.78 -5.57
CA ALA A 297 16.41 -36.80 -6.22
C ALA A 297 17.25 -37.91 -6.89
N GLU A 298 18.57 -37.68 -7.11
CA GLU A 298 19.44 -38.73 -7.67
C GLU A 298 19.60 -39.91 -6.70
N PRO A 299 19.39 -41.15 -7.16
CA PRO A 299 19.59 -42.30 -6.33
C PRO A 299 21.08 -42.43 -5.94
N ALA A 300 21.36 -42.67 -4.66
CA ALA A 300 22.71 -42.85 -4.19
C ALA A 300 23.44 -43.91 -5.05
N PRO A 301 24.70 -43.68 -5.46
CA PRO A 301 25.46 -44.66 -6.21
C PRO A 301 25.53 -45.98 -5.43
N PRO A 302 25.42 -47.14 -6.11
CA PRO A 302 25.46 -48.42 -5.43
C PRO A 302 26.75 -48.51 -4.62
N GLY A 303 26.60 -48.71 -3.31
CA GLY A 303 27.72 -48.85 -2.41
C GLY A 303 28.67 -49.97 -2.90
N PRO A 304 29.98 -49.90 -2.55
CA PRO A 304 30.94 -50.92 -2.97
C PRO A 304 30.41 -52.31 -2.54
N ALA A 305 30.36 -53.24 -3.50
CA ALA A 305 29.88 -54.59 -3.28
C ALA A 305 30.63 -55.18 -2.09
N THR A 306 29.93 -55.43 -1.02
CA THR A 306 30.44 -56.20 0.11
C THR A 306 30.73 -57.63 -0.40
N ASN A 307 32.01 -57.94 -0.55
CA ASN A 307 32.49 -59.29 -0.85
C ASN A 307 32.02 -60.22 0.26
N THR A 308 30.91 -60.91 0.03
CA THR A 308 30.46 -61.97 0.91
C THR A 308 31.41 -63.14 0.73
N VAL A 309 32.30 -63.34 1.70
CA VAL A 309 33.09 -64.53 1.80
C VAL A 309 32.14 -65.72 2.13
N PRO A 310 32.12 -66.80 1.34
CA PRO A 310 31.26 -67.95 1.63
C PRO A 310 31.67 -68.62 2.96
N PRO A 311 30.74 -69.16 3.74
CA PRO A 311 31.03 -69.89 4.97
C PRO A 311 31.67 -71.21 4.62
N GLY A 312 32.96 -71.38 5.00
CA GLY A 312 33.67 -72.68 5.00
C GLY A 312 33.07 -73.61 6.05
N GLY A 313 32.78 -74.84 5.58
CA GLY A 313 32.12 -75.88 6.39
C GLY A 313 32.95 -76.55 7.41
N ASP A 314 32.25 -77.21 8.30
CA ASP A 314 32.51 -78.40 9.10
C ASP A 314 33.75 -78.52 10.03
N GLY A 315 33.45 -78.79 11.28
CA GLY A 315 34.41 -79.31 12.27
C GLY A 315 33.78 -79.54 13.65
N THR A 316 33.15 -80.70 13.81
CA THR A 316 32.78 -81.43 15.04
C THR A 316 33.60 -81.14 16.28
N GLY A 317 32.95 -81.07 17.48
CA GLY A 317 33.53 -81.55 18.68
C GLY A 317 33.14 -80.90 20.01
N ALA A 318 32.24 -81.60 20.76
CA ALA A 318 32.23 -81.78 22.23
C ALA A 318 31.94 -80.56 23.17
N ARG A 319 30.81 -80.71 23.86
CA ARG A 319 30.56 -80.25 25.25
C ARG A 319 31.45 -80.99 26.24
N PRO A 320 31.70 -80.68 27.57
CA PRO A 320 30.63 -80.22 28.47
C PRO A 320 31.03 -79.20 29.57
N ASP A 321 29.94 -78.74 30.25
CA ASP A 321 29.82 -78.49 31.72
C ASP A 321 30.49 -77.28 32.40
N SER A 322 29.64 -76.58 33.08
CA SER A 322 29.61 -76.14 34.49
C SER A 322 29.39 -74.64 34.72
N GLN A 323 28.20 -74.30 35.14
CA GLN A 323 27.87 -73.25 36.10
C GLN A 323 28.62 -73.51 37.48
N PRO A 324 28.59 -72.61 38.53
CA PRO A 324 27.78 -71.36 38.70
C PRO A 324 28.54 -70.23 39.46
N ASP A 325 27.71 -69.16 39.72
CA ASP A 325 27.71 -68.22 40.86
C ASP A 325 28.91 -67.27 41.12
N VAL A 326 28.67 -65.96 41.03
CA VAL A 326 28.24 -65.06 42.13
C VAL A 326 27.77 -63.75 41.48
#